data_8f3ceee502f55176f2f789e88aef226f
#
_entry.id   8f3ceee502f55176f2f789e88aef226f
#
_cell.length_a   1.000
_cell.length_b   1.000
_cell.length_c   1.000
_cell.angle_alpha   90.00
_cell.angle_beta   90.00
_cell.angle_gamma   90.00
#
_symmetry.space_group_name_H-M   'P 1'
#
loop_
_entity.id
_entity.type
_entity.pdbx_description
1 polymer ?
#
loop_
_entity_poly.entity_id
_entity_poly.type
_entity_poly.pdbx_seq_one_letter_code
_entity_poly.pdbx_strand_id
1 'polypeptide(L)'
;MKYAWIDKQREFPLTEVCAILDVSVSGYRSWQRGGRPNRKRLTDIQMLALIQSIHAELKGIYGSPRMVRELRDRGFPASKERVERLMRENDIRARHKRRYKVTTDSKHNLPIAPNLLDRNFNPAAPNQVWTSDITYLWTDEGWLYLAIVLDLFNREIVGWSLKPRMTTDIVTDALTMAWFRKRPAAGLMHHSDRGSQYASHAFQRALEKYGMICSMSRKGNCWDNAPTESWFNSFKNERVHGLRYETRAEMTAMSFEYIEVLYNRKRQHSSLGYKSPIRFLDDWLITQQKEKLVA
;
A
#
# COMPACT_ATOMS: atom_id res chain seq x y z
N MET A 1 -40.65 -16.82 22.24
CA MET A 1 -41.80 -17.70 22.59
C MET A 1 -42.51 -18.30 21.38
N LYS A 2 -42.93 -17.54 20.34
CA LYS A 2 -43.66 -18.06 19.19
C LYS A 2 -42.96 -19.23 18.47
N TYR A 3 -41.67 -19.13 18.15
CA TYR A 3 -40.94 -20.20 17.45
C TYR A 3 -40.77 -21.50 18.27
N ALA A 4 -40.57 -21.40 19.56
CA ALA A 4 -40.48 -22.56 20.42
C ALA A 4 -41.81 -23.30 20.56
N TRP A 5 -42.93 -22.57 20.39
CA TRP A 5 -44.27 -23.16 20.35
C TRP A 5 -44.49 -23.83 18.97
N ILE A 6 -44.14 -23.17 17.86
CA ILE A 6 -44.26 -23.75 16.50
C ILE A 6 -43.46 -25.06 16.41
N ASP A 7 -42.29 -25.14 17.02
CA ASP A 7 -41.44 -26.32 16.95
C ASP A 7 -42.04 -27.56 17.62
N LYS A 8 -42.96 -27.34 18.56
CA LYS A 8 -43.71 -28.41 19.25
C LYS A 8 -44.96 -28.84 18.51
N GLN A 9 -45.46 -28.05 17.55
CA GLN A 9 -46.68 -28.35 16.78
C GLN A 9 -46.32 -29.13 15.52
N ARG A 10 -46.85 -30.37 15.40
CA ARG A 10 -46.65 -31.21 14.22
C ARG A 10 -47.92 -31.56 13.47
N GLU A 11 -49.08 -31.10 13.99
CA GLU A 11 -50.40 -31.42 13.43
C GLU A 11 -50.80 -30.53 12.26
N PHE A 12 -50.21 -29.36 12.13
CA PHE A 12 -50.57 -28.37 11.12
C PHE A 12 -49.41 -28.01 10.20
N PRO A 13 -49.66 -27.66 8.95
CA PRO A 13 -48.64 -27.19 8.03
C PRO A 13 -47.88 -25.96 8.58
N LEU A 14 -46.55 -25.98 8.51
CA LEU A 14 -45.68 -24.91 9.04
C LEU A 14 -46.07 -23.51 8.51
N THR A 15 -46.50 -23.44 7.24
CA THR A 15 -46.93 -22.20 6.59
C THR A 15 -48.17 -21.59 7.25
N GLU A 16 -49.14 -22.40 7.61
CA GLU A 16 -50.37 -21.96 8.25
C GLU A 16 -50.13 -21.51 9.69
N VAL A 17 -49.34 -22.28 10.43
CA VAL A 17 -49.01 -21.94 11.82
C VAL A 17 -48.19 -20.63 11.88
N CYS A 18 -47.26 -20.44 10.95
CA CYS A 18 -46.51 -19.20 10.86
C CYS A 18 -47.40 -18.01 10.48
N ALA A 19 -48.38 -18.19 9.59
CA ALA A 19 -49.30 -17.12 9.20
C ALA A 19 -50.23 -16.71 10.36
N ILE A 20 -50.78 -17.69 11.10
CA ILE A 20 -51.65 -17.43 12.28
C ILE A 20 -50.88 -16.68 13.36
N LEU A 21 -49.61 -17.01 13.57
CA LEU A 21 -48.75 -16.38 14.60
C LEU A 21 -48.07 -15.12 14.13
N ASP A 22 -48.35 -14.68 12.91
CA ASP A 22 -47.71 -13.50 12.29
C ASP A 22 -46.18 -13.55 12.40
N VAL A 23 -45.59 -14.64 11.89
CA VAL A 23 -44.13 -14.82 11.79
C VAL A 23 -43.76 -15.44 10.43
N SER A 24 -42.57 -15.11 9.91
CA SER A 24 -42.16 -15.68 8.65
C SER A 24 -41.61 -17.10 8.80
N VAL A 25 -41.89 -17.98 7.84
CA VAL A 25 -41.35 -19.34 7.76
C VAL A 25 -39.81 -19.31 7.73
N SER A 26 -39.23 -18.33 7.04
CA SER A 26 -37.75 -18.15 7.00
C SER A 26 -37.20 -17.76 8.36
N GLY A 27 -37.91 -16.96 9.15
CA GLY A 27 -37.57 -16.61 10.53
C GLY A 27 -37.56 -17.82 11.45
N TYR A 28 -38.62 -18.66 11.36
CA TYR A 28 -38.69 -19.91 12.11
C TYR A 28 -37.53 -20.87 11.75
N ARG A 29 -37.29 -21.11 10.46
CA ARG A 29 -36.18 -21.98 10.02
C ARG A 29 -34.83 -21.44 10.42
N SER A 30 -34.64 -20.12 10.49
CA SER A 30 -33.43 -19.48 11.01
C SER A 30 -33.26 -19.73 12.51
N TRP A 31 -34.33 -19.59 13.28
CA TRP A 31 -34.34 -19.88 14.71
C TRP A 31 -34.07 -21.37 14.99
N GLN A 32 -34.65 -22.30 14.24
CA GLN A 32 -34.46 -23.75 14.38
C GLN A 32 -32.97 -24.16 14.15
N ARG A 33 -32.25 -23.45 13.28
CA ARG A 33 -30.83 -23.63 13.04
C ARG A 33 -29.92 -22.92 14.05
N GLY A 34 -30.44 -22.58 15.23
CA GLY A 34 -29.69 -21.88 16.27
C GLY A 34 -29.75 -20.36 16.21
N GLY A 35 -30.69 -19.83 15.41
CA GLY A 35 -30.82 -18.39 15.19
C GLY A 35 -29.77 -17.83 14.23
N ARG A 36 -29.92 -16.60 13.82
CA ARG A 36 -28.81 -15.86 13.22
C ARG A 36 -27.75 -15.72 14.31
N PRO A 37 -26.49 -16.13 14.06
CA PRO A 37 -25.45 -15.83 15.04
C PRO A 37 -25.64 -14.37 15.42
N ASN A 38 -25.58 -14.08 16.72
CA ASN A 38 -25.81 -12.74 17.27
C ASN A 38 -24.63 -11.85 16.80
N ARG A 39 -24.57 -11.59 15.52
CA ARG A 39 -23.68 -10.58 14.94
C ARG A 39 -24.22 -9.28 15.51
N LYS A 40 -23.59 -8.80 16.59
CA LYS A 40 -23.76 -7.44 17.08
C LYS A 40 -23.48 -6.52 15.90
N ARG A 41 -24.53 -6.30 15.09
CA ARG A 41 -24.44 -5.45 13.91
C ARG A 41 -24.35 -4.04 14.47
N LEU A 42 -23.19 -3.45 14.36
CA LEU A 42 -22.99 -2.06 14.80
C LEU A 42 -24.10 -1.19 14.22
N THR A 43 -24.64 -0.29 15.02
CA THR A 43 -25.52 0.79 14.54
C THR A 43 -24.76 1.70 13.59
N ASP A 44 -25.45 2.54 12.82
CA ASP A 44 -24.79 3.50 11.94
C ASP A 44 -23.94 4.51 12.73
N ILE A 45 -24.38 4.90 13.92
CA ILE A 45 -23.63 5.77 14.82
C ILE A 45 -22.30 5.11 15.25
N GLN A 46 -22.35 3.86 15.67
CA GLN A 46 -21.15 3.10 16.07
C GLN A 46 -20.19 2.87 14.89
N MET A 47 -20.74 2.53 13.73
CA MET A 47 -19.95 2.35 12.52
C MET A 47 -19.29 3.65 12.07
N LEU A 48 -20.01 4.77 12.13
CA LEU A 48 -19.48 6.09 11.82
C LEU A 48 -18.34 6.47 12.75
N ALA A 49 -18.49 6.26 14.06
CA ALA A 49 -17.43 6.53 15.02
C ALA A 49 -16.14 5.75 14.73
N LEU A 50 -16.27 4.48 14.34
CA LEU A 50 -15.12 3.67 13.90
C LEU A 50 -14.50 4.21 12.60
N ILE A 51 -15.32 4.58 11.62
CA ILE A 51 -14.84 5.18 10.36
C ILE A 51 -14.07 6.47 10.66
N GLN A 52 -14.59 7.33 11.51
CA GLN A 52 -13.93 8.59 11.91
C GLN A 52 -12.60 8.34 12.63
N SER A 53 -12.58 7.38 13.56
CA SER A 53 -11.36 6.99 14.28
C SER A 53 -10.28 6.46 13.32
N ILE A 54 -10.64 5.56 12.41
CA ILE A 54 -9.71 5.01 11.40
C ILE A 54 -9.25 6.12 10.43
N HIS A 55 -10.17 6.99 10.02
CA HIS A 55 -9.84 8.10 9.12
C HIS A 55 -8.85 9.08 9.77
N ALA A 56 -9.02 9.38 11.05
CA ALA A 56 -8.09 10.21 11.81
C ALA A 56 -6.73 9.52 12.00
N GLU A 57 -6.72 8.25 12.44
CA GLU A 57 -5.50 7.44 12.62
C GLU A 57 -4.66 7.40 11.35
N LEU A 58 -5.31 7.19 10.20
CA LEU A 58 -4.66 7.10 8.89
C LEU A 58 -4.51 8.47 8.19
N LYS A 59 -4.80 9.58 8.90
CA LYS A 59 -4.65 10.95 8.41
C LYS A 59 -5.37 11.20 7.07
N GLY A 60 -6.54 10.60 6.89
CA GLY A 60 -7.43 10.85 5.74
C GLY A 60 -7.03 10.19 4.43
N ILE A 61 -6.20 9.16 4.42
CA ILE A 61 -5.72 8.54 3.17
C ILE A 61 -6.64 7.47 2.58
N TYR A 62 -7.56 6.89 3.38
CA TYR A 62 -8.43 5.83 2.91
C TYR A 62 -9.78 6.34 2.40
N GLY A 63 -10.10 6.01 1.14
CA GLY A 63 -11.46 6.06 0.62
C GLY A 63 -12.25 4.81 1.00
N SER A 64 -13.55 4.79 0.64
CA SER A 64 -14.48 3.72 1.00
C SER A 64 -13.98 2.29 0.72
N PRO A 65 -13.30 1.96 -0.41
CA PRO A 65 -12.85 0.58 -0.64
C PRO A 65 -11.82 0.10 0.39
N ARG A 66 -10.84 0.94 0.75
CA ARG A 66 -9.84 0.61 1.78
C ARG A 66 -10.45 0.66 3.19
N MET A 67 -11.35 1.60 3.45
CA MET A 67 -12.06 1.71 4.73
C MET A 67 -12.86 0.45 5.03
N VAL A 68 -13.56 -0.13 4.04
CA VAL A 68 -14.28 -1.40 4.18
C VAL A 68 -13.33 -2.54 4.56
N ARG A 69 -12.18 -2.62 3.92
CA ARG A 69 -11.18 -3.65 4.22
C ARG A 69 -10.64 -3.49 5.64
N GLU A 70 -10.26 -2.27 6.00
CA GLU A 70 -9.75 -1.95 7.33
C GLU A 70 -10.74 -2.31 8.44
N LEU A 71 -12.03 -1.98 8.27
CA LEU A 71 -13.08 -2.37 9.20
C LEU A 71 -13.19 -3.88 9.34
N ARG A 72 -13.13 -4.62 8.23
CA ARG A 72 -13.18 -6.10 8.24
C ARG A 72 -11.96 -6.71 8.88
N ASP A 73 -10.77 -6.19 8.62
CA ASP A 73 -9.51 -6.63 9.23
C ASP A 73 -9.50 -6.42 10.75
N ARG A 74 -10.21 -5.37 11.23
CA ARG A 74 -10.45 -5.12 12.67
C ARG A 74 -11.62 -5.93 13.25
N GLY A 75 -12.21 -6.85 12.47
CA GLY A 75 -13.29 -7.73 12.93
C GLY A 75 -14.70 -7.13 12.84
N PHE A 76 -14.89 -5.97 12.20
CA PHE A 76 -16.20 -5.33 12.05
C PHE A 76 -16.80 -5.61 10.66
N PRO A 77 -17.87 -6.42 10.55
CA PRO A 77 -18.53 -6.66 9.28
C PRO A 77 -19.08 -5.37 8.67
N ALA A 78 -18.60 -5.01 7.49
CA ALA A 78 -19.00 -3.82 6.78
C ALA A 78 -19.32 -4.12 5.30
N SER A 79 -20.41 -3.57 4.76
CA SER A 79 -20.66 -3.56 3.33
C SER A 79 -20.12 -2.26 2.70
N LYS A 80 -19.75 -2.33 1.43
CA LYS A 80 -19.21 -1.18 0.69
C LYS A 80 -20.22 -0.04 0.65
N GLU A 81 -21.46 -0.35 0.34
CA GLU A 81 -22.56 0.60 0.16
C GLU A 81 -22.85 1.37 1.46
N ARG A 82 -22.84 0.66 2.60
CA ARG A 82 -23.05 1.27 3.91
C ARG A 82 -21.91 2.22 4.29
N VAL A 83 -20.67 1.78 4.13
CA VAL A 83 -19.49 2.61 4.44
C VAL A 83 -19.44 3.82 3.51
N GLU A 84 -19.67 3.63 2.21
CA GLU A 84 -19.68 4.72 1.24
C GLU A 84 -20.76 5.76 1.55
N ARG A 85 -21.97 5.32 1.92
CA ARG A 85 -23.05 6.20 2.35
C ARG A 85 -22.67 7.00 3.59
N LEU A 86 -22.20 6.33 4.65
CA LEU A 86 -21.81 6.99 5.90
C LEU A 86 -20.68 8.00 5.71
N MET A 87 -19.67 7.65 4.91
CA MET A 87 -18.58 8.57 4.59
C MET A 87 -19.08 9.79 3.82
N ARG A 88 -19.96 9.59 2.82
CA ARG A 88 -20.51 10.68 2.01
C ARG A 88 -21.41 11.61 2.83
N GLU A 89 -22.31 11.07 3.65
CA GLU A 89 -23.23 11.85 4.48
C GLU A 89 -22.51 12.68 5.56
N ASN A 90 -21.29 12.31 5.93
CA ASN A 90 -20.50 12.99 6.95
C ASN A 90 -19.24 13.68 6.39
N ASP A 91 -19.19 13.96 5.09
CA ASP A 91 -18.07 14.63 4.40
C ASP A 91 -16.69 13.99 4.64
N ILE A 92 -16.65 12.71 4.95
CA ILE A 92 -15.40 11.95 5.12
C ILE A 92 -14.87 11.56 3.75
N ARG A 93 -13.82 12.24 3.31
CA ARG A 93 -13.22 12.04 1.97
C ARG A 93 -11.74 11.71 2.07
N ALA A 94 -11.29 10.83 1.18
CA ALA A 94 -9.85 10.63 1.00
C ALA A 94 -9.20 11.86 0.36
N ARG A 95 -7.93 12.11 0.66
CA ARG A 95 -7.15 13.16 -0.01
C ARG A 95 -7.12 12.93 -1.52
N HIS A 96 -7.40 13.98 -2.29
CA HIS A 96 -7.54 13.91 -3.75
C HIS A 96 -6.20 14.03 -4.48
N LYS A 97 -6.11 13.33 -5.62
CA LYS A 97 -5.01 13.40 -6.57
C LYS A 97 -4.94 14.78 -7.23
N ARG A 98 -3.77 15.44 -7.19
CA ARG A 98 -3.47 16.62 -8.02
C ARG A 98 -2.78 16.20 -9.33
N ARG A 99 -2.86 17.04 -10.38
CA ARG A 99 -2.18 16.79 -11.65
C ARG A 99 -0.66 16.82 -11.47
N TYR A 100 0.01 15.86 -12.10
CA TYR A 100 1.46 15.66 -12.06
C TYR A 100 2.15 16.47 -13.18
N LYS A 101 3.41 16.91 -12.94
CA LYS A 101 4.28 17.56 -13.93
C LYS A 101 5.61 16.80 -14.02
N VAL A 102 6.04 16.44 -15.24
CA VAL A 102 7.33 15.73 -15.51
C VAL A 102 8.50 16.68 -15.35
N THR A 103 9.61 16.22 -14.75
CA THR A 103 10.73 17.06 -14.33
C THR A 103 12.13 16.40 -14.45
N THR A 104 12.28 15.27 -15.15
CA THR A 104 13.58 14.59 -15.29
C THR A 104 14.42 15.24 -16.37
N ASP A 105 15.66 15.66 -16.05
CA ASP A 105 16.68 16.06 -17.02
C ASP A 105 17.59 14.86 -17.36
N SER A 106 17.46 14.38 -18.60
CA SER A 106 18.23 13.25 -19.13
C SER A 106 19.32 13.67 -20.14
N LYS A 107 19.69 14.96 -20.18
CA LYS A 107 20.68 15.49 -21.12
C LYS A 107 22.09 15.44 -20.51
N HIS A 108 22.74 14.30 -20.57
CA HIS A 108 24.14 14.13 -20.16
C HIS A 108 24.85 13.10 -21.04
N ASN A 109 26.19 13.10 -21.07
CA ASN A 109 27.05 12.19 -21.88
C ASN A 109 27.56 10.98 -21.09
N LEU A 110 26.94 10.62 -19.95
CA LEU A 110 27.33 9.46 -19.15
C LEU A 110 26.85 8.16 -19.79
N PRO A 111 27.55 7.01 -19.57
CA PRO A 111 27.13 5.71 -20.09
C PRO A 111 25.73 5.33 -19.60
N ILE A 112 24.94 4.80 -20.50
CA ILE A 112 23.54 4.39 -20.24
C ILE A 112 23.44 2.88 -20.40
N ALA A 113 22.96 2.19 -19.36
CA ALA A 113 22.69 0.76 -19.42
C ALA A 113 21.44 0.46 -20.27
N PRO A 114 21.34 -0.74 -20.89
CA PRO A 114 20.16 -1.18 -21.60
C PRO A 114 18.96 -1.32 -20.67
N ASN A 115 17.75 -1.19 -21.21
CA ASN A 115 16.52 -1.48 -20.47
C ASN A 115 16.30 -3.01 -20.44
N LEU A 116 16.72 -3.64 -19.36
CA LEU A 116 16.56 -5.09 -19.14
C LEU A 116 15.22 -5.41 -18.46
N LEU A 117 14.62 -4.45 -17.75
CA LEU A 117 13.35 -4.65 -17.06
C LEU A 117 12.18 -4.82 -18.03
N ASP A 118 12.21 -4.09 -19.13
CA ASP A 118 11.19 -4.09 -20.20
C ASP A 118 9.74 -4.18 -19.69
N ARG A 119 9.44 -3.41 -18.64
CA ARG A 119 8.13 -3.34 -17.96
C ARG A 119 7.65 -4.64 -17.31
N ASN A 120 8.53 -5.60 -17.08
CA ASN A 120 8.19 -6.77 -16.27
C ASN A 120 8.18 -6.41 -14.78
N PHE A 121 7.07 -5.83 -14.31
CA PHE A 121 6.93 -5.33 -12.95
C PHE A 121 6.47 -6.37 -11.93
N ASN A 122 6.43 -7.64 -12.28
CA ASN A 122 5.96 -8.71 -11.41
C ASN A 122 7.02 -9.82 -11.29
N PRO A 123 8.14 -9.58 -10.58
CA PRO A 123 9.12 -10.62 -10.30
C PRO A 123 8.48 -11.73 -9.46
N ALA A 124 9.02 -12.96 -9.58
CA ALA A 124 8.47 -14.14 -8.91
C ALA A 124 8.81 -14.22 -7.41
N ALA A 125 9.87 -13.52 -6.98
CA ALA A 125 10.35 -13.54 -5.60
C ALA A 125 10.89 -12.18 -5.16
N PRO A 126 11.00 -11.91 -3.85
CA PRO A 126 11.60 -10.69 -3.34
C PRO A 126 13.09 -10.61 -3.70
N ASN A 127 13.60 -9.39 -3.76
CA ASN A 127 15.01 -9.11 -4.04
C ASN A 127 15.51 -9.60 -5.41
N GLN A 128 14.62 -9.74 -6.39
CA GLN A 128 15.01 -9.99 -7.78
C GLN A 128 15.16 -8.69 -8.57
N VAL A 129 14.25 -7.75 -8.37
CA VAL A 129 14.23 -6.47 -9.07
C VAL A 129 13.93 -5.35 -8.10
N TRP A 130 14.84 -4.40 -8.00
CA TRP A 130 14.62 -3.14 -7.33
C TRP A 130 14.51 -2.00 -8.33
N THR A 131 13.61 -1.06 -8.07
CA THR A 131 13.49 0.17 -8.86
C THR A 131 13.77 1.38 -7.99
N SER A 132 14.39 2.41 -8.58
CA SER A 132 14.76 3.62 -7.88
C SER A 132 14.41 4.87 -8.66
N ASP A 133 14.15 5.94 -7.94
CA ASP A 133 13.92 7.27 -8.50
C ASP A 133 14.09 8.34 -7.43
N ILE A 134 14.19 9.61 -7.85
CA ILE A 134 14.34 10.77 -6.96
C ILE A 134 13.12 11.68 -7.14
N THR A 135 12.63 12.21 -6.03
CA THR A 135 11.64 13.28 -6.07
C THR A 135 12.08 14.47 -5.21
N TYR A 136 11.51 15.62 -5.46
CA TYR A 136 11.75 16.82 -4.66
C TYR A 136 10.51 17.20 -3.85
N LEU A 137 10.80 17.73 -2.66
CA LEU A 137 9.87 18.11 -1.63
C LEU A 137 10.17 19.56 -1.25
N TRP A 138 9.16 20.39 -1.24
CA TRP A 138 9.33 21.79 -0.86
C TRP A 138 9.12 21.97 0.64
N THR A 139 10.01 22.75 1.26
CA THR A 139 9.87 23.26 2.63
C THR A 139 10.15 24.76 2.63
N ASP A 140 9.79 25.47 3.69
CA ASP A 140 10.09 26.91 3.76
C ASP A 140 11.60 27.18 3.87
N GLU A 141 12.41 26.21 4.29
CA GLU A 141 13.88 26.23 4.21
C GLU A 141 14.43 25.93 2.80
N GLY A 142 13.56 25.67 1.82
CA GLY A 142 13.90 25.34 0.43
C GLY A 142 13.77 23.85 0.12
N TRP A 143 14.35 23.44 -1.02
CA TRP A 143 14.22 22.08 -1.53
C TRP A 143 14.87 21.02 -0.63
N LEU A 144 14.19 19.89 -0.54
CA LEU A 144 14.70 18.63 0.00
C LEU A 144 14.44 17.55 -1.05
N TYR A 145 15.40 16.66 -1.27
CA TYR A 145 15.31 15.60 -2.26
C TYR A 145 15.18 14.25 -1.55
N LEU A 146 14.30 13.40 -2.06
CA LEU A 146 14.09 12.05 -1.55
C LEU A 146 14.41 11.05 -2.65
N ALA A 147 15.44 10.23 -2.46
CA ALA A 147 15.69 9.03 -3.25
C ALA A 147 15.12 7.80 -2.56
N ILE A 148 14.53 6.89 -3.32
CA ILE A 148 14.00 5.62 -2.80
C ILE A 148 14.50 4.44 -3.61
N VAL A 149 14.50 3.27 -2.98
CA VAL A 149 14.66 1.94 -3.58
C VAL A 149 13.44 1.12 -3.22
N LEU A 150 12.70 0.66 -4.23
CA LEU A 150 11.47 -0.10 -4.10
C LEU A 150 11.68 -1.52 -4.62
N ASP A 151 11.36 -2.54 -3.83
CA ASP A 151 11.30 -3.92 -4.28
C ASP A 151 10.00 -4.15 -5.08
N LEU A 152 10.13 -4.56 -6.34
CA LEU A 152 8.98 -4.77 -7.23
C LEU A 152 8.10 -5.94 -6.80
N PHE A 153 8.60 -6.92 -6.06
CA PHE A 153 7.82 -8.07 -5.64
C PHE A 153 6.71 -7.68 -4.65
N ASN A 154 7.09 -7.11 -3.54
CA ASN A 154 6.15 -6.75 -2.46
C ASN A 154 5.88 -5.25 -2.34
N ARG A 155 6.41 -4.42 -3.25
CA ARG A 155 6.26 -2.96 -3.25
C ARG A 155 6.82 -2.27 -2.00
N GLU A 156 7.69 -2.91 -1.26
CA GLU A 156 8.34 -2.37 -0.07
C GLU A 156 9.37 -1.32 -0.46
N ILE A 157 9.44 -0.21 0.28
CA ILE A 157 10.57 0.69 0.22
C ILE A 157 11.67 0.10 1.09
N VAL A 158 12.65 -0.49 0.44
CA VAL A 158 13.76 -1.19 1.08
C VAL A 158 14.92 -0.27 1.45
N GLY A 159 15.04 0.88 0.78
CA GLY A 159 16.02 1.91 1.09
C GLY A 159 15.56 3.30 0.68
N TRP A 160 16.04 4.32 1.37
CA TRP A 160 15.74 5.71 1.06
C TRP A 160 16.79 6.65 1.66
N SER A 161 16.89 7.85 1.09
CA SER A 161 17.78 8.91 1.57
C SER A 161 17.15 10.27 1.30
N LEU A 162 17.36 11.22 2.22
CA LEU A 162 16.89 12.60 2.11
C LEU A 162 18.08 13.55 2.22
N LYS A 163 18.22 14.46 1.24
CA LYS A 163 19.31 15.44 1.24
C LYS A 163 18.86 16.80 0.70
N PRO A 164 19.48 17.90 1.14
CA PRO A 164 19.15 19.24 0.63
C PRO A 164 19.71 19.50 -0.78
N ARG A 165 20.52 18.57 -1.33
CA ARG A 165 21.08 18.65 -2.69
C ARG A 165 20.89 17.33 -3.41
N MET A 166 20.62 17.39 -4.71
CA MET A 166 20.42 16.21 -5.57
C MET A 166 21.76 15.77 -6.18
N THR A 167 22.68 15.33 -5.33
CA THR A 167 24.00 14.81 -5.69
C THR A 167 24.00 13.28 -5.75
N THR A 168 25.03 12.65 -6.30
CA THR A 168 25.08 11.17 -6.45
C THR A 168 25.00 10.43 -5.13
N ASP A 169 25.47 11.03 -4.05
CA ASP A 169 25.45 10.43 -2.71
C ASP A 169 24.03 10.11 -2.20
N ILE A 170 23.01 10.84 -2.64
CA ILE A 170 21.64 10.55 -2.22
C ILE A 170 21.16 9.18 -2.73
N VAL A 171 21.47 8.81 -3.96
CA VAL A 171 21.09 7.52 -4.54
C VAL A 171 21.97 6.39 -4.03
N THR A 172 23.24 6.68 -3.77
CA THR A 172 24.20 5.71 -3.20
C THR A 172 23.82 5.36 -1.77
N ASP A 173 23.43 6.34 -0.96
CA ASP A 173 22.98 6.11 0.43
C ASP A 173 21.69 5.30 0.47
N ALA A 174 20.71 5.62 -0.39
CA ALA A 174 19.48 4.85 -0.50
C ALA A 174 19.75 3.39 -0.90
N LEU A 175 20.62 3.16 -1.89
CA LEU A 175 21.04 1.82 -2.31
C LEU A 175 21.78 1.08 -1.19
N THR A 176 22.68 1.75 -0.51
CA THR A 176 23.45 1.20 0.61
C THR A 176 22.52 0.76 1.74
N MET A 177 21.55 1.59 2.13
CA MET A 177 20.53 1.23 3.11
C MET A 177 19.77 -0.02 2.67
N ALA A 178 19.30 -0.07 1.42
CA ALA A 178 18.57 -1.21 0.87
C ALA A 178 19.39 -2.51 0.94
N TRP A 179 20.66 -2.44 0.53
CA TRP A 179 21.55 -3.59 0.54
C TRP A 179 21.82 -4.09 1.96
N PHE A 180 22.09 -3.22 2.92
CA PHE A 180 22.32 -3.62 4.31
C PHE A 180 21.07 -4.22 4.96
N ARG A 181 19.89 -3.75 4.60
CA ARG A 181 18.62 -4.28 5.13
C ARG A 181 18.25 -5.65 4.58
N LYS A 182 18.45 -5.86 3.30
CA LYS A 182 17.93 -7.04 2.59
C LYS A 182 18.98 -8.10 2.28
N ARG A 183 20.26 -7.69 2.16
CA ARG A 183 21.36 -8.60 1.82
C ARG A 183 21.02 -9.52 0.64
N PRO A 184 20.60 -8.99 -0.51
CA PRO A 184 20.20 -9.80 -1.65
C PRO A 184 21.35 -10.63 -2.18
N ALA A 185 21.03 -11.75 -2.81
CA ALA A 185 22.02 -12.50 -3.58
C ALA A 185 22.54 -11.66 -4.77
N ALA A 186 23.72 -11.97 -5.27
CA ALA A 186 24.24 -11.38 -6.48
C ALA A 186 23.32 -11.66 -7.66
N GLY A 187 23.26 -10.72 -8.62
CA GLY A 187 22.40 -10.82 -9.79
C GLY A 187 21.05 -10.09 -9.65
N LEU A 188 20.76 -9.45 -8.50
CA LEU A 188 19.62 -8.56 -8.39
C LEU A 188 19.67 -7.47 -9.46
N MET A 189 18.57 -7.25 -10.20
CA MET A 189 18.46 -6.17 -11.18
C MET A 189 18.06 -4.87 -10.46
N HIS A 190 18.88 -3.83 -10.61
CA HIS A 190 18.53 -2.47 -10.19
C HIS A 190 18.15 -1.63 -11.40
N HIS A 191 16.90 -1.16 -11.43
CA HIS A 191 16.36 -0.33 -12.51
C HIS A 191 16.10 1.10 -12.05
N SER A 192 16.50 2.07 -12.90
CA SER A 192 16.28 3.49 -12.64
C SER A 192 15.96 4.26 -13.92
N ASP A 193 15.65 5.54 -13.79
CA ASP A 193 15.67 6.44 -14.93
C ASP A 193 17.13 6.72 -15.40
N ARG A 194 17.27 7.58 -16.42
CA ARG A 194 18.59 8.00 -16.95
C ARG A 194 19.10 9.26 -16.26
N GLY A 195 18.75 9.54 -15.03
CA GLY A 195 19.29 10.67 -14.29
C GLY A 195 20.80 10.57 -14.10
N SER A 196 21.49 11.72 -14.15
CA SER A 196 22.97 11.78 -14.04
C SER A 196 23.48 11.14 -12.75
N GLN A 197 22.67 11.12 -11.69
CA GLN A 197 22.99 10.49 -10.42
C GLN A 197 23.15 8.97 -10.57
N TYR A 198 22.23 8.32 -11.29
CA TYR A 198 22.24 6.88 -11.55
C TYR A 198 23.27 6.48 -12.59
N ALA A 199 23.51 7.33 -13.59
CA ALA A 199 24.54 7.11 -14.60
C ALA A 199 25.98 7.42 -14.12
N SER A 200 26.13 7.99 -12.93
CA SER A 200 27.44 8.37 -12.38
C SER A 200 28.33 7.16 -12.13
N HIS A 201 29.66 7.32 -12.36
CA HIS A 201 30.63 6.26 -12.07
C HIS A 201 30.63 5.81 -10.60
N ALA A 202 30.31 6.68 -9.66
CA ALA A 202 30.25 6.34 -8.25
C ALA A 202 29.09 5.39 -7.96
N PHE A 203 27.92 5.63 -8.54
CA PHE A 203 26.76 4.77 -8.40
C PHE A 203 26.96 3.43 -9.12
N GLN A 204 27.52 3.44 -10.33
CA GLN A 204 27.82 2.18 -11.06
C GLN A 204 28.80 1.30 -10.28
N ARG A 205 29.86 1.87 -9.69
CA ARG A 205 30.77 1.12 -8.80
C ARG A 205 30.07 0.57 -7.56
N ALA A 206 29.07 1.25 -7.03
CA ALA A 206 28.28 0.73 -5.92
C ALA A 206 27.43 -0.47 -6.34
N LEU A 207 26.81 -0.45 -7.52
CA LEU A 207 26.10 -1.60 -8.08
C LEU A 207 27.02 -2.81 -8.28
N GLU A 208 28.17 -2.60 -8.89
CA GLU A 208 29.20 -3.63 -9.09
C GLU A 208 29.66 -4.24 -7.76
N LYS A 209 29.99 -3.40 -6.78
CA LYS A 209 30.38 -3.82 -5.42
C LYS A 209 29.33 -4.73 -4.76
N TYR A 210 28.06 -4.47 -5.02
CA TYR A 210 26.95 -5.25 -4.46
C TYR A 210 26.51 -6.40 -5.37
N GLY A 211 27.18 -6.64 -6.50
CA GLY A 211 26.87 -7.69 -7.44
C GLY A 211 25.52 -7.51 -8.16
N MET A 212 25.11 -6.25 -8.35
CA MET A 212 23.82 -5.91 -8.97
C MET A 212 23.94 -5.66 -10.47
N ILE A 213 22.90 -6.00 -11.22
CA ILE A 213 22.77 -5.76 -12.66
C ILE A 213 22.11 -4.41 -12.89
N CYS A 214 22.77 -3.51 -13.61
CA CYS A 214 22.21 -2.20 -13.93
C CYS A 214 21.23 -2.29 -15.11
N SER A 215 20.07 -1.66 -14.96
CA SER A 215 19.06 -1.47 -16.01
C SER A 215 18.57 -0.02 -15.97
N MET A 216 18.36 0.61 -17.13
CA MET A 216 17.87 1.99 -17.20
C MET A 216 16.70 2.13 -18.16
N SER A 217 15.74 2.99 -17.81
CA SER A 217 14.57 3.31 -18.64
C SER A 217 14.96 3.79 -20.03
N ARG A 218 14.09 3.63 -21.04
CA ARG A 218 14.24 4.25 -22.36
C ARG A 218 14.14 5.78 -22.26
N LYS A 219 14.82 6.50 -23.13
CA LYS A 219 14.81 7.97 -23.14
C LYS A 219 13.38 8.50 -23.31
N GLY A 220 12.97 9.34 -22.38
CA GLY A 220 11.64 10.00 -22.43
C GLY A 220 10.45 9.06 -22.18
N ASN A 221 10.69 7.84 -21.71
CA ASN A 221 9.64 6.87 -21.47
C ASN A 221 9.39 6.69 -19.97
N CYS A 222 8.46 7.47 -19.41
CA CYS A 222 8.09 7.42 -18.01
C CYS A 222 7.45 6.08 -17.59
N TRP A 223 6.84 5.34 -18.53
CA TRP A 223 6.21 4.05 -18.23
C TRP A 223 7.18 2.96 -17.80
N ASP A 224 8.48 3.13 -18.09
CA ASP A 224 9.50 2.12 -17.75
C ASP A 224 9.80 2.11 -16.23
N ASN A 225 9.44 3.15 -15.47
CA ASN A 225 9.57 3.22 -14.01
C ASN A 225 8.22 3.46 -13.28
N ALA A 226 7.12 3.08 -13.91
CA ALA A 226 5.76 3.34 -13.44
C ALA A 226 5.46 2.92 -11.97
N PRO A 227 5.97 1.81 -11.42
CA PRO A 227 5.73 1.47 -10.02
C PRO A 227 6.30 2.49 -9.03
N THR A 228 7.51 3.00 -9.27
CA THR A 228 8.17 4.00 -8.43
C THR A 228 7.48 5.36 -8.54
N GLU A 229 7.09 5.76 -9.77
CA GLU A 229 6.29 6.97 -10.00
C GLU A 229 4.94 6.90 -9.29
N SER A 230 4.28 5.74 -9.33
CA SER A 230 3.01 5.50 -8.63
C SER A 230 3.17 5.62 -7.11
N TRP A 231 4.30 5.18 -6.57
CA TRP A 231 4.61 5.35 -5.16
C TRP A 231 4.77 6.81 -4.79
N PHE A 232 5.57 7.58 -5.53
CA PHE A 232 5.73 9.03 -5.31
C PHE A 232 4.42 9.80 -5.41
N ASN A 233 3.58 9.42 -6.37
CA ASN A 233 2.25 10.02 -6.50
C ASN A 233 1.40 9.75 -5.25
N SER A 234 1.43 8.52 -4.71
CA SER A 234 0.74 8.19 -3.47
C SER A 234 1.31 8.97 -2.28
N PHE A 235 2.63 8.98 -2.11
CA PHE A 235 3.31 9.70 -1.04
C PHE A 235 2.97 11.20 -1.05
N LYS A 236 3.10 11.84 -2.21
CA LYS A 236 2.82 13.28 -2.36
C LYS A 236 1.35 13.62 -2.09
N ASN A 237 0.42 12.81 -2.60
CA ASN A 237 -1.01 13.05 -2.37
C ASN A 237 -1.40 12.82 -0.90
N GLU A 238 -0.79 11.83 -0.25
CA GLU A 238 -1.17 11.44 1.10
C GLU A 238 -0.48 12.28 2.19
N ARG A 239 0.70 12.86 1.91
CA ARG A 239 1.50 13.53 2.94
C ARG A 239 2.10 14.90 2.56
N VAL A 240 2.16 15.27 1.30
CA VAL A 240 2.82 16.51 0.89
C VAL A 240 1.81 17.54 0.38
N HIS A 241 0.98 17.16 -0.59
CA HIS A 241 0.07 18.13 -1.20
C HIS A 241 -0.95 18.69 -0.22
N GLY A 242 -1.03 20.03 -0.17
CA GLY A 242 -1.95 20.75 0.70
C GLY A 242 -1.48 20.87 2.16
N LEU A 243 -0.25 20.45 2.46
CA LEU A 243 0.41 20.68 3.74
C LEU A 243 1.61 21.61 3.54
N ARG A 244 1.90 22.43 4.54
CA ARG A 244 3.09 23.28 4.62
C ARG A 244 4.04 22.65 5.62
N TYR A 245 5.32 22.61 5.26
CA TYR A 245 6.39 22.14 6.12
C TYR A 245 7.38 23.30 6.29
N GLU A 246 7.58 23.73 7.52
CA GLU A 246 8.44 24.87 7.82
C GLU A 246 9.91 24.49 7.64
N THR A 247 10.30 23.29 8.11
CA THR A 247 11.71 22.87 8.12
C THR A 247 11.92 21.57 7.33
N ARG A 248 13.18 21.38 6.88
CA ARG A 248 13.64 20.11 6.29
C ARG A 248 13.61 18.97 7.32
N ALA A 249 13.83 19.28 8.59
CA ALA A 249 13.77 18.30 9.68
C ALA A 249 12.33 17.74 9.84
N GLU A 250 11.32 18.61 9.81
CA GLU A 250 9.91 18.22 9.86
C GLU A 250 9.52 17.34 8.66
N MET A 251 9.93 17.73 7.43
CA MET A 251 9.70 16.94 6.23
C MET A 251 10.41 15.57 6.30
N THR A 252 11.60 15.52 6.88
CA THR A 252 12.36 14.28 7.08
C THR A 252 11.65 13.35 8.06
N ALA A 253 11.20 13.86 9.20
CA ALA A 253 10.46 13.09 10.19
C ALA A 253 9.13 12.53 9.63
N MET A 254 8.40 13.36 8.87
CA MET A 254 7.17 12.93 8.20
C MET A 254 7.45 11.85 7.16
N SER A 255 8.52 11.99 6.35
CA SER A 255 8.89 11.01 5.33
C SER A 255 9.28 9.68 5.98
N PHE A 256 10.02 9.70 7.08
CA PHE A 256 10.34 8.52 7.89
C PHE A 256 9.06 7.83 8.39
N GLU A 257 8.16 8.58 9.04
CA GLU A 257 6.89 8.03 9.54
C GLU A 257 6.07 7.40 8.41
N TYR A 258 6.01 8.09 7.26
CA TYR A 258 5.26 7.58 6.12
C TYR A 258 5.85 6.28 5.58
N ILE A 259 7.15 6.21 5.34
CA ILE A 259 7.80 5.05 4.73
C ILE A 259 7.80 3.87 5.71
N GLU A 260 8.35 4.08 6.91
CA GLU A 260 8.68 2.98 7.82
C GLU A 260 7.46 2.50 8.63
N VAL A 261 6.60 3.43 9.06
CA VAL A 261 5.49 3.10 9.95
C VAL A 261 4.20 2.85 9.18
N LEU A 262 3.88 3.74 8.24
CA LEU A 262 2.62 3.69 7.54
C LEU A 262 2.68 2.82 6.28
N TYR A 263 3.51 3.18 5.30
CA TYR A 263 3.49 2.57 3.98
C TYR A 263 3.91 1.10 4.04
N ASN A 264 5.09 0.82 4.54
CA ASN A 264 5.61 -0.54 4.55
C ASN A 264 4.80 -1.48 5.44
N ARG A 265 4.29 -1.01 6.59
CA ARG A 265 3.70 -1.87 7.63
C ARG A 265 2.17 -1.89 7.66
N LYS A 266 1.51 -0.76 7.33
CA LYS A 266 0.06 -0.61 7.55
C LYS A 266 -0.73 -0.34 6.28
N ARG A 267 -0.16 0.41 5.32
CA ARG A 267 -0.89 0.89 4.17
C ARG A 267 -1.29 -0.26 3.25
N GLN A 268 -2.58 -0.43 3.07
CA GLN A 268 -3.15 -1.41 2.16
C GLN A 268 -2.84 -1.06 0.70
N HIS A 269 -2.31 -2.02 -0.04
CA HIS A 269 -1.95 -1.88 -1.45
C HIS A 269 -2.86 -2.76 -2.33
N SER A 270 -3.58 -2.16 -3.29
CA SER A 270 -4.56 -2.89 -4.12
C SER A 270 -3.92 -4.00 -4.96
N SER A 271 -2.71 -3.78 -5.50
CA SER A 271 -1.99 -4.80 -6.28
C SER A 271 -1.45 -5.95 -5.42
N LEU A 272 -1.43 -5.82 -4.10
CA LEU A 272 -1.03 -6.85 -3.15
C LEU A 272 -2.24 -7.49 -2.43
N GLY A 273 -3.41 -7.47 -3.05
CA GLY A 273 -4.63 -7.98 -2.43
C GLY A 273 -5.07 -7.22 -1.18
N TYR A 274 -4.78 -5.91 -1.11
CA TYR A 274 -5.03 -5.05 0.04
C TYR A 274 -4.21 -5.40 1.30
N LYS A 275 -3.09 -6.10 1.14
CA LYS A 275 -2.10 -6.27 2.20
C LYS A 275 -1.10 -5.11 2.19
N SER A 276 -0.44 -4.86 3.32
CA SER A 276 0.73 -3.99 3.33
C SER A 276 1.94 -4.71 2.74
N PRO A 277 2.97 -3.98 2.26
CA PRO A 277 4.19 -4.57 1.72
C PRO A 277 4.82 -5.66 2.61
N ILE A 278 5.00 -5.38 3.89
CA ILE A 278 5.58 -6.33 4.84
C ILE A 278 4.66 -7.53 5.04
N ARG A 279 3.35 -7.32 5.27
CA ARG A 279 2.40 -8.43 5.45
C ARG A 279 2.33 -9.35 4.23
N PHE A 280 2.42 -8.78 3.04
CA PHE A 280 2.47 -9.57 1.80
C PHE A 280 3.72 -10.46 1.75
N LEU A 281 4.88 -9.92 2.13
CA LEU A 281 6.14 -10.65 2.19
C LEU A 281 6.10 -11.77 3.25
N ASP A 282 5.59 -11.47 4.44
CA ASP A 282 5.46 -12.45 5.54
C ASP A 282 4.59 -13.64 5.13
N ASP A 283 3.43 -13.37 4.51
CA ASP A 283 2.53 -14.44 4.03
C ASP A 283 3.20 -15.31 2.95
N TRP A 284 4.00 -14.69 2.05
CA TRP A 284 4.76 -15.43 1.05
C TRP A 284 5.84 -16.30 1.69
N LEU A 285 6.60 -15.78 2.66
CA LEU A 285 7.64 -16.54 3.37
C LEU A 285 7.05 -17.75 4.10
N ILE A 286 5.90 -17.57 4.76
CA ILE A 286 5.18 -18.68 5.43
C ILE A 286 4.79 -19.76 4.40
N THR A 287 4.33 -19.37 3.22
CA THR A 287 3.95 -20.31 2.17
C THR A 287 5.17 -21.08 1.66
N GLN A 288 6.29 -20.41 1.41
CA GLN A 288 7.54 -21.04 0.97
C GLN A 288 8.09 -22.05 2.03
N GLN A 289 7.97 -21.71 3.31
CA GLN A 289 8.37 -22.63 4.39
C GLN A 289 7.50 -23.92 4.41
N LYS A 290 6.18 -23.77 4.23
CA LYS A 290 5.26 -24.92 4.19
C LYS A 290 5.56 -25.83 3.00
N GLU A 291 5.80 -25.27 1.81
CA GLU A 291 6.13 -26.02 0.61
C GLU A 291 7.43 -26.81 0.79
N LYS A 292 8.45 -26.23 1.42
CA LYS A 292 9.72 -26.94 1.74
C LYS A 292 9.58 -28.06 2.78
N LEU A 293 8.56 -28.00 3.65
CA LEU A 293 8.31 -29.04 4.64
C LEU A 293 7.53 -30.24 4.06
N VAL A 294 6.88 -30.05 2.92
CA VAL A 294 6.05 -31.08 2.25
C VAL A 294 6.81 -31.76 1.10
N ALA A 295 7.89 -31.14 0.59
CA ALA A 295 8.77 -31.68 -0.44
C ALA A 295 9.92 -32.50 0.15
#